data_388e33c78e2987cbc7cdfa38b4c5a7e1
#
_entry.id   388e33c78e2987cbc7cdfa38b4c5a7e1
#
_cell.length_a   1.000
_cell.length_b   1.000
_cell.length_c   1.000
_cell.angle_alpha   90.00
_cell.angle_beta   90.00
_cell.angle_gamma   90.00
#
_symmetry.space_group_name_H-M   'P 1'
#
loop_
_entity.id
_entity.type
_entity.pdbx_description
1 polymer ?
#
loop_
_entity_poly.entity_id
_entity_poly.type
_entity_poly.pdbx_seq_one_letter_code
_entity_poly.pdbx_strand_id
1 'polypeptide(L)'
;RETVRWSRKAIARRVAIVPQETAVTFPFYAEEIVLMGRFPHLSNYRFEDKKDYQIVRAAMDRTDTRAFAARRFDELSAGERQRVLIARALAQEPDVLLLDESTVFLDLKHQARFLSLLKQLNAVRKLTVIFVTHDINLAAQNADKIILLDCGKIYAIGNPADVITAANIKKVYDVDIVVDRNPHDGSPRVTLL
;
A
#
# COMPACT_ATOMS: atom_id res chain seq x y z
N ARG A 1 19.52 2.16 10.63
CA ARG A 1 19.48 2.55 12.08
C ARG A 1 18.47 1.64 12.75
N GLU A 2 18.81 1.10 13.92
CA GLU A 2 17.95 0.20 14.67
C GLU A 2 16.67 0.93 15.12
N THR A 3 15.49 0.40 14.76
CA THR A 3 14.17 0.95 15.11
C THR A 3 13.92 0.95 16.62
N VAL A 4 14.61 0.11 17.38
CA VAL A 4 14.52 0.00 18.86
C VAL A 4 14.85 1.32 19.58
N ARG A 5 15.60 2.23 18.95
CA ARG A 5 15.95 3.55 19.50
C ARG A 5 14.94 4.65 19.20
N TRP A 6 13.86 4.36 18.49
CA TRP A 6 12.88 5.36 18.09
C TRP A 6 11.63 5.27 18.97
N SER A 7 11.09 6.43 19.36
CA SER A 7 9.79 6.46 20.01
C SER A 7 8.69 5.98 19.04
N ARG A 8 7.62 5.37 19.58
CA ARG A 8 6.46 4.94 18.77
C ARG A 8 5.91 6.09 17.89
N LYS A 9 5.88 7.30 18.44
CA LYS A 9 5.43 8.50 17.72
C LYS A 9 6.39 8.88 16.58
N ALA A 10 7.69 8.73 16.77
CA ALA A 10 8.68 9.00 15.72
C ALA A 10 8.58 7.98 14.58
N ILE A 11 8.34 6.71 14.88
CA ILE A 11 8.08 5.66 13.89
C ILE A 11 6.78 5.97 13.14
N ALA A 12 5.70 6.26 13.87
CA ALA A 12 4.39 6.55 13.30
C ALA A 12 4.35 7.81 12.43
N ARG A 13 5.30 8.73 12.53
CA ARG A 13 5.43 9.87 11.61
C ARG A 13 6.10 9.50 10.28
N ARG A 14 6.80 8.38 10.22
CA ARG A 14 7.60 7.98 9.06
C ARG A 14 7.09 6.74 8.36
N VAL A 15 6.42 5.87 9.09
CA VAL A 15 5.95 4.57 8.58
C VAL A 15 4.44 4.51 8.71
N ALA A 16 3.74 4.40 7.59
CA ALA A 16 2.32 4.10 7.56
C ALA A 16 2.10 2.66 7.11
N ILE A 17 1.01 2.06 7.60
CA ILE A 17 0.64 0.68 7.29
C ILE A 17 -0.81 0.67 6.82
N VAL A 18 -1.06 0.01 5.69
CA VAL A 18 -2.39 -0.36 5.22
C VAL A 18 -2.49 -1.88 5.37
N PRO A 19 -3.16 -2.38 6.41
CA PRO A 19 -3.33 -3.82 6.63
C PRO A 19 -4.36 -4.40 5.65
N GLN A 20 -4.33 -5.72 5.49
CA GLN A 20 -5.27 -6.48 4.67
C GLN A 20 -6.72 -6.29 5.14
N GLU A 21 -6.94 -6.38 6.45
CA GLU A 21 -8.25 -6.17 7.07
C GLU A 21 -8.15 -5.17 8.22
N THR A 22 -9.17 -4.36 8.38
CA THR A 22 -9.31 -3.45 9.52
C THR A 22 -10.72 -3.56 10.06
N ALA A 23 -10.86 -4.15 11.25
CA ALA A 23 -12.09 -4.08 12.01
C ALA A 23 -12.19 -2.69 12.67
N VAL A 24 -13.16 -1.89 12.24
CA VAL A 24 -13.52 -0.64 12.92
C VAL A 24 -14.81 -0.90 13.70
N THR A 25 -14.71 -0.94 15.03
CA THR A 25 -15.80 -1.33 15.92
C THR A 25 -16.79 -0.18 16.18
N PHE A 26 -16.38 1.06 15.95
CA PHE A 26 -17.18 2.25 16.19
C PHE A 26 -17.69 2.88 14.88
N PRO A 27 -18.86 3.56 14.91
CA PRO A 27 -19.51 4.12 13.73
C PRO A 27 -18.86 5.45 13.30
N PHE A 28 -17.58 5.42 12.97
CA PHE A 28 -16.87 6.58 12.44
C PHE A 28 -17.27 6.92 11.00
N TYR A 29 -17.26 8.20 10.66
CA TYR A 29 -17.35 8.65 9.29
C TYR A 29 -16.02 8.44 8.54
N ALA A 30 -16.08 8.32 7.22
CA ALA A 30 -14.89 8.08 6.40
C ALA A 30 -13.83 9.20 6.56
N GLU A 31 -14.25 10.46 6.66
CA GLU A 31 -13.33 11.59 6.91
C GLU A 31 -12.63 11.47 8.27
N GLU A 32 -13.33 11.01 9.31
CA GLU A 32 -12.75 10.81 10.64
C GLU A 32 -11.68 9.71 10.64
N ILE A 33 -11.93 8.62 9.91
CA ILE A 33 -10.93 7.55 9.72
C ILE A 33 -9.67 8.11 9.06
N VAL A 34 -9.81 8.95 8.02
CA VAL A 34 -8.65 9.56 7.36
C VAL A 34 -7.94 10.55 8.29
N LEU A 35 -8.70 11.31 9.09
CA LEU A 35 -8.15 12.26 10.06
C LEU A 35 -7.30 11.59 11.14
N MET A 36 -7.60 10.33 11.52
CA MET A 36 -6.75 9.54 12.42
C MET A 36 -5.32 9.37 11.89
N GLY A 37 -5.09 9.50 10.58
CA GLY A 37 -3.76 9.54 10.00
C GLY A 37 -2.91 10.72 10.49
N ARG A 38 -3.54 11.77 11.03
CA ARG A 38 -2.84 12.95 11.57
C ARG A 38 -2.39 12.79 13.02
N PHE A 39 -2.89 11.79 13.77
CA PHE A 39 -2.57 11.59 15.20
C PHE A 39 -1.07 11.61 15.53
N PRO A 40 -0.17 11.02 14.75
CA PRO A 40 1.26 11.11 15.04
C PRO A 40 1.82 12.54 15.01
N HIS A 41 1.16 13.46 14.31
CA HIS A 41 1.59 14.85 14.16
C HIS A 41 1.04 15.75 15.25
N LEU A 42 -0.03 15.33 15.94
CA LEU A 42 -0.61 16.11 17.04
C LEU A 42 0.30 16.06 18.29
N SER A 43 0.33 17.14 19.05
CA SER A 43 0.93 17.16 20.39
C SER A 43 -0.15 16.81 21.45
N ASN A 44 0.25 16.48 22.67
CA ASN A 44 -0.67 16.11 23.74
C ASN A 44 -1.72 17.18 24.09
N TYR A 45 -1.51 18.44 23.63
CA TYR A 45 -2.36 19.59 23.93
C TYR A 45 -2.87 20.28 22.67
N ARG A 46 -2.65 19.69 21.47
CA ARG A 46 -3.07 20.29 20.20
C ARG A 46 -4.11 19.40 19.55
N PHE A 47 -5.27 19.97 19.27
CA PHE A 47 -6.29 19.41 18.41
C PHE A 47 -5.92 19.60 16.93
N GLU A 48 -6.61 18.93 16.05
CA GLU A 48 -6.49 19.06 14.60
C GLU A 48 -6.79 20.52 14.19
N ASP A 49 -5.97 21.04 13.29
CA ASP A 49 -6.10 22.38 12.77
C ASP A 49 -6.52 22.39 11.28
N LYS A 50 -6.70 23.60 10.74
CA LYS A 50 -7.05 23.77 9.31
C LYS A 50 -6.09 23.08 8.35
N LYS A 51 -4.81 23.01 8.70
CA LYS A 51 -3.79 22.31 7.89
C LYS A 51 -4.01 20.81 7.87
N ASP A 52 -4.34 20.22 9.02
CA ASP A 52 -4.62 18.78 9.10
C ASP A 52 -5.83 18.42 8.23
N TYR A 53 -6.91 19.19 8.29
CA TYR A 53 -8.07 19.00 7.41
C TYR A 53 -7.75 19.20 5.92
N GLN A 54 -6.86 20.12 5.56
CA GLN A 54 -6.42 20.27 4.16
C GLN A 54 -5.66 19.03 3.68
N ILE A 55 -4.78 18.46 4.52
CA ILE A 55 -4.04 17.23 4.20
C ILE A 55 -5.01 16.05 4.04
N VAL A 56 -5.97 15.90 4.94
CA VAL A 56 -7.02 14.89 4.87
C VAL A 56 -7.79 14.99 3.56
N ARG A 57 -8.25 16.18 3.22
CA ARG A 57 -8.97 16.44 1.97
C ARG A 57 -8.15 16.07 0.75
N ALA A 58 -6.88 16.49 0.70
CA ALA A 58 -5.98 16.15 -0.40
C ALA A 58 -5.71 14.64 -0.50
N ALA A 59 -5.63 13.93 0.62
CA ALA A 59 -5.49 12.49 0.63
C ALA A 59 -6.76 11.79 0.09
N MET A 60 -7.94 12.25 0.50
CA MET A 60 -9.22 11.74 0.00
C MET A 60 -9.43 12.00 -1.49
N ASP A 61 -9.04 13.17 -1.98
CA ASP A 61 -9.13 13.50 -3.42
C ASP A 61 -8.24 12.55 -4.26
N ARG A 62 -7.03 12.24 -3.77
CA ARG A 62 -6.09 11.32 -4.45
C ARG A 62 -6.58 9.87 -4.51
N THR A 63 -7.45 9.47 -3.61
CA THR A 63 -7.96 8.10 -3.50
C THR A 63 -9.41 7.96 -3.97
N ASP A 64 -9.98 8.99 -4.59
CA ASP A 64 -11.39 9.04 -5.02
C ASP A 64 -12.36 8.70 -3.87
N THR A 65 -12.10 9.23 -2.64
CA THR A 65 -12.93 8.95 -1.45
C THR A 65 -13.70 10.16 -0.94
N ARG A 66 -13.49 11.34 -1.56
CA ARG A 66 -14.11 12.59 -1.15
C ARG A 66 -15.64 12.56 -1.14
N ALA A 67 -16.23 11.87 -2.13
CA ALA A 67 -17.69 11.80 -2.29
C ALA A 67 -18.41 11.10 -1.13
N PHE A 68 -17.71 10.28 -0.36
CA PHE A 68 -18.27 9.59 0.79
C PHE A 68 -17.64 9.96 2.13
N ALA A 69 -17.03 11.16 2.21
CA ALA A 69 -16.44 11.69 3.45
C ALA A 69 -17.41 11.63 4.65
N ALA A 70 -18.67 11.98 4.43
CA ALA A 70 -19.73 11.99 5.43
C ALA A 70 -20.52 10.67 5.54
N ARG A 71 -20.10 9.58 4.86
CA ARG A 71 -20.71 8.26 5.03
C ARG A 71 -20.02 7.51 6.16
N ARG A 72 -20.77 6.67 6.86
CA ARG A 72 -20.23 5.79 7.90
C ARG A 72 -19.31 4.75 7.25
N PHE A 73 -18.19 4.48 7.90
CA PHE A 73 -17.18 3.54 7.39
C PHE A 73 -17.73 2.11 7.26
N ASP A 74 -18.61 1.69 8.18
CA ASP A 74 -19.26 0.37 8.17
C ASP A 74 -20.29 0.21 7.03
N GLU A 75 -20.81 1.31 6.46
CA GLU A 75 -21.74 1.31 5.32
C GLU A 75 -21.02 1.28 3.95
N LEU A 76 -19.69 1.41 3.94
CA LEU A 76 -18.90 1.39 2.73
C LEU A 76 -18.68 -0.04 2.22
N SER A 77 -18.63 -0.21 0.91
CA SER A 77 -18.17 -1.46 0.29
C SER A 77 -16.72 -1.76 0.67
N ALA A 78 -16.28 -3.01 0.52
CA ALA A 78 -14.90 -3.41 0.83
C ALA A 78 -13.87 -2.57 0.06
N GLY A 79 -14.09 -2.31 -1.24
CA GLY A 79 -13.20 -1.47 -2.05
C GLY A 79 -13.22 0.02 -1.64
N GLU A 80 -14.38 0.57 -1.22
CA GLU A 80 -14.47 1.93 -0.69
C GLU A 80 -13.74 2.04 0.66
N ARG A 81 -13.94 1.07 1.56
CA ARG A 81 -13.21 0.99 2.84
C ARG A 81 -11.70 0.95 2.61
N GLN A 82 -11.24 0.11 1.68
CA GLN A 82 -9.82 0.00 1.36
C GLN A 82 -9.23 1.33 0.88
N ARG A 83 -9.94 2.06 0.00
CA ARG A 83 -9.50 3.39 -0.44
C ARG A 83 -9.45 4.41 0.69
N VAL A 84 -10.37 4.36 1.65
CA VAL A 84 -10.35 5.22 2.85
C VAL A 84 -9.14 4.88 3.74
N LEU A 85 -8.79 3.60 3.92
CA LEU A 85 -7.59 3.19 4.67
C LEU A 85 -6.31 3.64 3.99
N ILE A 86 -6.26 3.59 2.66
CA ILE A 86 -5.16 4.16 1.87
C ILE A 86 -5.08 5.67 2.07
N ALA A 87 -6.21 6.40 2.02
CA ALA A 87 -6.26 7.84 2.28
C ALA A 87 -5.74 8.17 3.68
N ARG A 88 -6.11 7.38 4.70
CA ARG A 88 -5.60 7.52 6.07
C ARG A 88 -4.07 7.40 6.11
N ALA A 89 -3.52 6.39 5.45
CA ALA A 89 -2.08 6.17 5.40
C ALA A 89 -1.36 7.34 4.68
N LEU A 90 -1.93 7.85 3.59
CA LEU A 90 -1.38 9.01 2.87
C LEU A 90 -1.51 10.32 3.67
N ALA A 91 -2.58 10.49 4.45
CA ALA A 91 -2.75 11.65 5.34
C ALA A 91 -1.69 11.71 6.45
N GLN A 92 -1.08 10.59 6.80
CA GLN A 92 0.05 10.52 7.73
C GLN A 92 1.34 11.12 7.15
N GLU A 93 1.43 11.36 5.82
CA GLU A 93 2.60 11.87 5.09
C GLU A 93 3.88 11.05 5.40
N PRO A 94 3.87 9.72 5.23
CA PRO A 94 4.97 8.86 5.63
C PRO A 94 6.16 8.93 4.65
N ASP A 95 7.36 8.53 5.15
CA ASP A 95 8.53 8.24 4.32
C ASP A 95 8.49 6.82 3.75
N VAL A 96 7.84 5.89 4.48
CA VAL A 96 7.68 4.47 4.12
C VAL A 96 6.21 4.07 4.25
N LEU A 97 5.68 3.47 3.20
CA LEU A 97 4.32 2.91 3.15
C LEU A 97 4.40 1.39 3.05
N LEU A 98 3.85 0.69 4.05
CA LEU A 98 3.70 -0.75 4.05
C LEU A 98 2.28 -1.10 3.60
N LEU A 99 2.15 -1.93 2.58
CA LEU A 99 0.89 -2.37 2.00
C LEU A 99 0.82 -3.89 2.14
N ASP A 100 -0.14 -4.38 2.92
CA ASP A 100 -0.35 -5.81 3.12
C ASP A 100 -1.61 -6.23 2.36
N GLU A 101 -1.42 -6.90 1.20
CA GLU A 101 -2.48 -7.34 0.28
C GLU A 101 -3.59 -6.30 -0.01
N SER A 102 -3.25 -5.03 0.09
CA SER A 102 -4.19 -3.91 0.11
C SER A 102 -4.88 -3.62 -1.23
N THR A 103 -4.57 -4.35 -2.29
CA THR A 103 -5.22 -4.21 -3.61
C THR A 103 -6.26 -5.29 -3.90
N VAL A 104 -6.40 -6.31 -3.06
CA VAL A 104 -7.30 -7.47 -3.29
C VAL A 104 -8.76 -7.05 -3.45
N PHE A 105 -9.20 -6.03 -2.73
CA PHE A 105 -10.59 -5.55 -2.77
C PHE A 105 -10.82 -4.42 -3.78
N LEU A 106 -9.79 -4.01 -4.54
CA LEU A 106 -9.92 -2.97 -5.55
C LEU A 106 -10.29 -3.58 -6.91
N ASP A 107 -11.25 -2.98 -7.60
CA ASP A 107 -11.47 -3.27 -9.01
C ASP A 107 -10.30 -2.79 -9.88
N LEU A 108 -10.21 -3.26 -11.11
CA LEU A 108 -9.11 -2.95 -12.04
C LEU A 108 -8.86 -1.46 -12.21
N LYS A 109 -9.92 -0.65 -12.26
CA LYS A 109 -9.81 0.80 -12.44
C LYS A 109 -9.15 1.46 -11.22
N HIS A 110 -9.61 1.12 -10.03
CA HIS A 110 -9.08 1.67 -8.78
C HIS A 110 -7.69 1.11 -8.47
N GLN A 111 -7.43 -0.15 -8.78
CA GLN A 111 -6.10 -0.76 -8.66
C GLN A 111 -5.07 -0.03 -9.55
N ALA A 112 -5.39 0.18 -10.84
CA ALA A 112 -4.51 0.87 -11.77
C ALA A 112 -4.22 2.33 -11.33
N ARG A 113 -5.26 3.05 -10.87
CA ARG A 113 -5.10 4.42 -10.34
C ARG A 113 -4.22 4.45 -9.09
N PHE A 114 -4.42 3.50 -8.19
CA PHE A 114 -3.63 3.41 -6.96
C PHE A 114 -2.16 3.11 -7.24
N LEU A 115 -1.86 2.15 -8.12
CA LEU A 115 -0.48 1.85 -8.51
C LEU A 115 0.19 3.05 -9.21
N SER A 116 -0.54 3.75 -10.08
CA SER A 116 -0.06 4.98 -10.72
C SER A 116 0.24 6.07 -9.67
N LEU A 117 -0.64 6.25 -8.68
CA LEU A 117 -0.43 7.18 -7.56
C LEU A 117 0.83 6.83 -6.76
N LEU A 118 1.06 5.54 -6.46
CA LEU A 118 2.26 5.09 -5.74
C LEU A 118 3.54 5.40 -6.54
N LYS A 119 3.56 5.13 -7.84
CA LYS A 119 4.67 5.47 -8.73
C LYS A 119 4.93 6.98 -8.75
N GLN A 120 3.88 7.80 -8.84
CA GLN A 120 4.00 9.25 -8.79
C GLN A 120 4.56 9.75 -7.45
N LEU A 121 4.06 9.22 -6.33
CA LEU A 121 4.55 9.60 -4.99
C LEU A 121 6.00 9.17 -4.77
N ASN A 122 6.39 7.98 -5.25
CA ASN A 122 7.78 7.55 -5.22
C ASN A 122 8.67 8.50 -6.04
N ALA A 123 8.30 8.84 -7.28
CA ALA A 123 9.08 9.71 -8.14
C ALA A 123 9.26 11.12 -7.56
N VAL A 124 8.17 11.73 -7.05
CA VAL A 124 8.15 13.13 -6.59
C VAL A 124 8.60 13.29 -5.14
N ARG A 125 8.11 12.43 -4.24
CA ARG A 125 8.34 12.54 -2.79
C ARG A 125 9.36 11.55 -2.24
N LYS A 126 9.92 10.67 -3.10
CA LYS A 126 10.82 9.60 -2.70
C LYS A 126 10.20 8.67 -1.65
N LEU A 127 8.88 8.49 -1.70
CA LEU A 127 8.15 7.56 -0.85
C LEU A 127 8.66 6.15 -1.11
N THR A 128 9.16 5.49 -0.07
CA THR A 128 9.48 4.05 -0.15
C THR A 128 8.19 3.25 0.04
N VAL A 129 7.87 2.39 -0.92
CA VAL A 129 6.69 1.50 -0.83
C VAL A 129 7.17 0.07 -0.67
N ILE A 130 6.70 -0.61 0.36
CA ILE A 130 6.86 -2.06 0.55
C ILE A 130 5.48 -2.67 0.38
N PHE A 131 5.31 -3.48 -0.66
CA PHE A 131 4.04 -4.05 -1.04
C PHE A 131 4.10 -5.58 -0.94
N VAL A 132 3.32 -6.16 -0.03
CA VAL A 132 3.15 -7.60 0.10
C VAL A 132 1.98 -8.01 -0.80
N THR A 133 2.23 -8.96 -1.69
CA THR A 133 1.22 -9.47 -2.61
C THR A 133 1.54 -10.92 -3.00
N HIS A 134 0.52 -11.69 -3.32
CA HIS A 134 0.64 -13.00 -3.95
C HIS A 134 0.53 -12.92 -5.48
N ASP A 135 0.20 -11.75 -6.05
CA ASP A 135 0.16 -11.54 -7.50
C ASP A 135 1.57 -11.24 -8.03
N ILE A 136 2.21 -12.29 -8.57
CA ILE A 136 3.58 -12.21 -9.10
C ILE A 136 3.66 -11.25 -10.29
N ASN A 137 2.64 -11.22 -11.16
CA ASN A 137 2.63 -10.36 -12.33
C ASN A 137 2.47 -8.89 -11.94
N LEU A 138 1.62 -8.61 -10.95
CA LEU A 138 1.47 -7.27 -10.40
C LEU A 138 2.79 -6.78 -9.79
N ALA A 139 3.48 -7.64 -9.02
CA ALA A 139 4.78 -7.33 -8.46
C ALA A 139 5.82 -7.06 -9.55
N ALA A 140 5.88 -7.92 -10.59
CA ALA A 140 6.82 -7.80 -11.70
C ALA A 140 6.70 -6.45 -12.43
N GLN A 141 5.48 -5.98 -12.66
CA GLN A 141 5.20 -4.74 -13.41
C GLN A 141 5.43 -3.46 -12.61
N ASN A 142 5.40 -3.55 -11.27
CA ASN A 142 5.31 -2.34 -10.45
C ASN A 142 6.47 -2.16 -9.48
N ALA A 143 7.23 -3.19 -9.16
CA ALA A 143 8.33 -3.12 -8.20
C ALA A 143 9.68 -2.86 -8.88
N ASP A 144 10.51 -2.01 -8.26
CA ASP A 144 11.91 -1.85 -8.64
C ASP A 144 12.75 -3.04 -8.13
N LYS A 145 12.32 -3.65 -7.03
CA LYS A 145 13.00 -4.78 -6.39
C LYS A 145 11.97 -5.74 -5.78
N ILE A 146 12.22 -7.04 -5.96
CA ILE A 146 11.41 -8.12 -5.42
C ILE A 146 12.18 -8.86 -4.34
N ILE A 147 11.48 -9.20 -3.26
CA ILE A 147 11.92 -10.12 -2.22
C ILE A 147 10.99 -11.33 -2.29
N LEU A 148 11.53 -12.46 -2.73
CA LEU A 148 10.81 -13.73 -2.75
C LEU A 148 11.05 -14.47 -1.44
N LEU A 149 9.97 -14.85 -0.78
CA LEU A 149 10.00 -15.52 0.52
C LEU A 149 9.63 -17.00 0.36
N ASP A 150 10.35 -17.87 1.08
CA ASP A 150 10.02 -19.27 1.24
C ASP A 150 10.12 -19.67 2.73
N CYS A 151 9.06 -20.23 3.29
CA CYS A 151 8.99 -20.67 4.69
C CYS A 151 9.49 -19.61 5.69
N GLY A 152 9.13 -18.33 5.49
CA GLY A 152 9.52 -17.21 6.35
C GLY A 152 10.96 -16.74 6.19
N LYS A 153 11.70 -17.24 5.20
CA LYS A 153 13.07 -16.83 4.88
C LYS A 153 13.13 -16.17 3.51
N ILE A 154 14.09 -15.27 3.34
CA ILE A 154 14.38 -14.69 2.03
C ILE A 154 15.03 -15.79 1.17
N TYR A 155 14.32 -16.17 0.08
CA TYR A 155 14.84 -17.10 -0.91
C TYR A 155 15.65 -16.38 -1.97
N ALA A 156 15.12 -15.29 -2.52
CA ALA A 156 15.80 -14.46 -3.51
C ALA A 156 15.46 -12.99 -3.32
N ILE A 157 16.37 -12.11 -3.71
CA ILE A 157 16.18 -10.65 -3.70
C ILE A 157 16.91 -10.04 -4.91
N GLY A 158 16.23 -9.19 -5.67
CA GLY A 158 16.82 -8.56 -6.86
C GLY A 158 15.79 -7.82 -7.69
N ASN A 159 16.17 -7.47 -8.92
CA ASN A 159 15.24 -6.94 -9.92
C ASN A 159 14.19 -8.00 -10.30
N PRO A 160 13.02 -7.59 -10.79
CA PRO A 160 11.99 -8.56 -11.18
C PRO A 160 12.49 -9.66 -12.13
N ALA A 161 13.31 -9.31 -13.15
CA ALA A 161 13.83 -10.27 -14.12
C ALA A 161 14.80 -11.31 -13.51
N ASP A 162 15.51 -10.94 -12.44
CA ASP A 162 16.47 -11.83 -11.77
C ASP A 162 15.77 -12.78 -10.79
N VAL A 163 14.66 -12.33 -10.20
CA VAL A 163 13.94 -13.09 -9.15
C VAL A 163 12.82 -13.93 -9.74
N ILE A 164 12.06 -13.41 -10.70
CA ILE A 164 10.93 -14.11 -11.32
C ILE A 164 11.45 -14.95 -12.49
N THR A 165 11.91 -16.14 -12.17
CA THR A 165 12.35 -17.17 -13.12
C THR A 165 11.56 -18.44 -12.92
N ALA A 166 11.42 -19.27 -13.98
CA ALA A 166 10.72 -20.54 -13.87
C ALA A 166 11.32 -21.42 -12.76
N ALA A 167 12.66 -21.42 -12.62
CA ALA A 167 13.35 -22.18 -11.59
C ALA A 167 13.01 -21.73 -10.16
N ASN A 168 13.02 -20.41 -9.89
CA ASN A 168 12.71 -19.87 -8.59
C ASN A 168 11.23 -20.07 -8.20
N ILE A 169 10.31 -19.84 -9.15
CA ILE A 169 8.88 -20.04 -8.91
C ILE A 169 8.56 -21.52 -8.71
N LYS A 170 9.12 -22.42 -9.54
CA LYS A 170 8.98 -23.87 -9.33
C LYS A 170 9.46 -24.28 -7.94
N LYS A 171 10.61 -23.74 -7.50
CA LYS A 171 11.19 -24.09 -6.19
C LYS A 171 10.33 -23.65 -5.02
N VAL A 172 9.75 -22.42 -5.08
CA VAL A 172 9.02 -21.81 -3.96
C VAL A 172 7.55 -22.22 -3.92
N TYR A 173 6.91 -22.31 -5.10
CA TYR A 173 5.47 -22.57 -5.21
C TYR A 173 5.13 -24.02 -5.64
N ASP A 174 6.13 -24.80 -6.03
CA ASP A 174 5.99 -26.18 -6.55
C ASP A 174 5.03 -26.31 -7.74
N VAL A 175 5.05 -25.33 -8.64
CA VAL A 175 4.22 -25.29 -9.86
C VAL A 175 5.09 -25.09 -11.09
N ASP A 176 4.68 -25.70 -12.21
CA ASP A 176 5.30 -25.50 -13.51
C ASP A 176 4.67 -24.28 -14.19
N ILE A 177 5.53 -23.38 -14.66
CA ILE A 177 5.14 -22.14 -15.28
C ILE A 177 5.99 -21.83 -16.52
N VAL A 178 5.44 -20.97 -17.37
CA VAL A 178 6.22 -20.26 -18.40
C VAL A 178 6.47 -18.83 -17.92
N VAL A 179 7.69 -18.37 -18.08
CA VAL A 179 8.04 -16.94 -17.89
C VAL A 179 8.38 -16.37 -19.26
N ASP A 180 7.57 -15.44 -19.72
CA ASP A 180 7.82 -14.65 -20.94
C ASP A 180 7.92 -13.15 -20.59
N ARG A 181 7.93 -12.29 -21.60
CA ARG A 181 7.97 -10.84 -21.40
C ARG A 181 6.63 -10.23 -21.70
N ASN A 182 6.19 -9.35 -20.80
CA ASN A 182 5.03 -8.50 -21.02
C ASN A 182 5.30 -7.62 -22.26
N PRO A 183 4.45 -7.65 -23.30
CA PRO A 183 4.65 -6.90 -24.54
C PRO A 183 4.58 -5.37 -24.35
N HIS A 184 3.99 -4.90 -23.25
CA HIS A 184 3.81 -3.47 -22.97
C HIS A 184 5.04 -2.83 -22.36
N ASP A 185 5.67 -3.47 -21.36
CA ASP A 185 6.74 -2.87 -20.54
C ASP A 185 7.99 -3.75 -20.44
N GLY A 186 7.98 -4.97 -21.02
CA GLY A 186 9.09 -5.90 -21.00
C GLY A 186 9.34 -6.59 -19.67
N SER A 187 8.51 -6.36 -18.65
CA SER A 187 8.60 -7.03 -17.37
C SER A 187 8.37 -8.54 -17.50
N PRO A 188 8.93 -9.38 -16.59
CA PRO A 188 8.63 -10.81 -16.59
C PRO A 188 7.14 -11.03 -16.36
N ARG A 189 6.56 -11.96 -17.15
CA ARG A 189 5.17 -12.36 -17.02
C ARG A 189 5.10 -13.87 -16.80
N VAL A 190 4.40 -14.28 -15.74
CA VAL A 190 4.18 -15.66 -15.35
C VAL A 190 2.85 -16.15 -15.90
N THR A 191 2.88 -17.30 -16.57
CA THR A 191 1.69 -18.03 -17.03
C THR A 191 1.74 -19.44 -16.49
N LEU A 192 0.65 -19.91 -15.86
CA LEU A 192 0.51 -21.30 -15.42
C LEU A 192 0.39 -22.22 -16.63
N LEU A 193 1.00 -23.43 -16.54
CA LEU A 193 0.91 -24.48 -17.54
C LEU A 193 -0.30 -25.38 -17.30
#